data_84d0df23a775e10cf09b3e05a54aaca9
#
_entry.id   84d0df23a775e10cf09b3e05a54aaca9
#
_cell.length_a   1.000
_cell.length_b   1.000
_cell.length_c   1.000
_cell.angle_alpha   90.00
_cell.angle_beta   90.00
_cell.angle_gamma   90.00
#
_symmetry.space_group_name_H-M   'P 1'
#
loop_
_entity.id
_entity.type
_entity.pdbx_description
1 polymer ?
#
loop_
_entity_poly.entity_id
_entity_poly.type
_entity_poly.pdbx_seq_one_letter_code
_entity_poly.pdbx_strand_id
1 'polypeptide(L)'
;MISPTEIIDENNPMSFKKRMNDEFYSKVDSDLVMPESQRLFPHPDTMAEFDKKIEELGGVDLCLGGLGINGHIAFNEAVEEDDPISVDEFANLPTRVLPITRETRTINAYGYQRGDLRGMPEWCITIGMKQILSAKKVYIALNRPWQHGIFKRVLFDKIQPQIPASLLRRHSDVTFCTTTEIENGLF
;
A
#
# COMPACT_ATOMS: atom_id res chain seq x y z
N MET A 1 -7.04 10.70 -4.21
CA MET A 1 -8.26 11.09 -4.98
C MET A 1 -8.89 12.28 -4.30
N ILE A 2 -9.60 13.11 -5.05
CA ILE A 2 -10.33 14.28 -4.51
C ILE A 2 -11.65 13.83 -3.87
N SER A 3 -12.30 12.87 -4.50
CA SER A 3 -13.53 12.23 -4.02
C SER A 3 -13.49 10.72 -4.33
N PRO A 4 -14.49 9.94 -3.92
CA PRO A 4 -14.55 8.51 -4.26
C PRO A 4 -14.52 8.19 -5.75
N THR A 5 -14.91 9.13 -6.60
CA THR A 5 -15.04 8.96 -8.06
C THR A 5 -14.06 9.82 -8.85
N GLU A 6 -13.31 10.72 -8.20
CA GLU A 6 -12.46 11.70 -8.88
C GLU A 6 -10.99 11.52 -8.51
N ILE A 7 -10.18 11.15 -9.51
CA ILE A 7 -8.72 11.04 -9.36
C ILE A 7 -8.12 12.45 -9.37
N ILE A 8 -7.09 12.67 -8.56
CA ILE A 8 -6.30 13.92 -8.60
C ILE A 8 -5.59 14.03 -9.95
N ASP A 9 -5.32 15.27 -10.37
CA ASP A 9 -4.56 15.56 -11.59
C ASP A 9 -3.24 14.76 -11.62
N GLU A 10 -2.90 14.22 -12.78
CA GLU A 10 -1.69 13.39 -12.94
C GLU A 10 -0.40 14.14 -12.59
N ASN A 11 -0.38 15.46 -12.73
CA ASN A 11 0.78 16.29 -12.38
C ASN A 11 0.80 16.70 -10.90
N ASN A 12 -0.23 16.37 -10.13
CA ASN A 12 -0.26 16.66 -8.71
C ASN A 12 0.88 15.91 -8.00
N PRO A 13 1.66 16.56 -7.12
CA PRO A 13 2.75 15.91 -6.37
C PRO A 13 2.32 14.67 -5.57
N MET A 14 1.03 14.57 -5.23
CA MET A 14 0.46 13.41 -4.52
C MET A 14 -0.03 12.30 -5.46
N SER A 15 0.13 12.45 -6.78
CA SER A 15 -0.22 11.40 -7.75
C SER A 15 0.78 10.25 -7.69
N PHE A 16 0.29 9.04 -7.43
CA PHE A 16 1.11 7.83 -7.51
C PHE A 16 1.61 7.56 -8.93
N LYS A 17 0.78 7.84 -9.94
CA LYS A 17 1.19 7.72 -11.36
C LYS A 17 2.37 8.64 -11.65
N LYS A 18 2.28 9.91 -11.23
CA LYS A 18 3.39 10.85 -11.35
C LYS A 18 4.65 10.33 -10.65
N ARG A 19 4.51 9.90 -9.39
CA ARG A 19 5.64 9.39 -8.62
C ARG A 19 6.30 8.20 -9.31
N MET A 20 5.53 7.22 -9.79
CA MET A 20 6.07 6.07 -10.50
C MET A 20 6.82 6.49 -11.77
N ASN A 21 6.29 7.47 -12.50
CA ASN A 21 6.97 8.00 -13.67
C ASN A 21 8.28 8.71 -13.32
N ASP A 22 8.26 9.62 -12.34
CA ASP A 22 9.39 10.47 -11.99
C ASP A 22 10.49 9.70 -11.23
N GLU A 23 10.12 8.82 -10.32
CA GLU A 23 11.06 8.18 -9.39
C GLU A 23 11.50 6.78 -9.86
N PHE A 24 10.75 6.13 -10.73
CA PHE A 24 11.04 4.77 -11.17
C PHE A 24 11.16 4.66 -12.70
N TYR A 25 10.08 4.79 -13.46
CA TYR A 25 10.10 4.51 -14.89
C TYR A 25 11.07 5.40 -15.69
N SER A 26 11.24 6.67 -15.30
CA SER A 26 12.20 7.58 -15.92
C SER A 26 13.66 7.32 -15.52
N LYS A 27 13.91 6.46 -14.53
CA LYS A 27 15.26 6.13 -14.03
C LYS A 27 15.77 4.77 -14.52
N VAL A 28 14.87 3.92 -14.97
CA VAL A 28 15.22 2.62 -15.53
C VAL A 28 15.74 2.83 -16.95
N ASP A 29 16.78 2.08 -17.32
CA ASP A 29 17.31 2.08 -18.69
C ASP A 29 16.19 1.80 -19.71
N SER A 30 16.21 2.53 -20.84
CA SER A 30 15.20 2.43 -21.87
C SER A 30 14.98 1.00 -22.40
N ASP A 31 16.03 0.18 -22.38
CA ASP A 31 15.99 -1.20 -22.86
C ASP A 31 15.41 -2.18 -21.83
N LEU A 32 15.29 -1.74 -20.57
CA LEU A 32 14.79 -2.54 -19.46
C LEU A 32 13.44 -2.07 -18.93
N VAL A 33 13.04 -0.83 -19.22
CA VAL A 33 11.78 -0.30 -18.71
C VAL A 33 10.60 -0.93 -19.46
N MET A 34 9.57 -1.33 -18.68
CA MET A 34 8.35 -1.87 -19.28
C MET A 34 7.65 -0.83 -20.18
N PRO A 35 7.04 -1.27 -21.31
CA PRO A 35 6.25 -0.38 -22.16
C PRO A 35 5.14 0.34 -21.39
N GLU A 36 4.83 1.56 -21.78
CA GLU A 36 3.79 2.36 -21.09
C GLU A 36 2.42 1.65 -21.06
N SER A 37 2.07 0.93 -22.10
CA SER A 37 0.83 0.14 -22.18
C SER A 37 0.73 -0.98 -21.13
N GLN A 38 1.83 -1.35 -20.48
CA GLN A 38 1.87 -2.34 -19.41
C GLN A 38 1.91 -1.71 -18.02
N ARG A 39 2.03 -0.38 -17.92
CA ARG A 39 2.05 0.35 -16.65
C ARG A 39 0.63 0.61 -16.17
N LEU A 40 0.02 -0.38 -15.55
CA LEU A 40 -1.38 -0.33 -15.16
C LEU A 40 -1.56 0.37 -13.81
N PHE A 41 -2.53 1.28 -13.75
CA PHE A 41 -2.98 1.94 -12.54
C PHE A 41 -4.48 1.72 -12.39
N PRO A 42 -4.99 1.36 -11.20
CA PRO A 42 -6.42 1.17 -11.01
C PRO A 42 -7.17 2.49 -11.14
N HIS A 43 -8.38 2.43 -11.69
CA HIS A 43 -9.28 3.56 -11.81
C HIS A 43 -10.61 3.23 -11.13
N PRO A 44 -11.33 4.19 -10.50
CA PRO A 44 -12.59 3.92 -9.81
C PRO A 44 -13.63 3.19 -10.65
N ASP A 45 -13.69 3.51 -11.94
CA ASP A 45 -14.69 2.93 -12.85
C ASP A 45 -14.31 1.54 -13.37
N THR A 46 -13.04 1.13 -13.24
CA THR A 46 -12.50 -0.10 -13.85
C THR A 46 -11.72 -0.97 -12.88
N MET A 47 -12.05 -0.92 -11.58
CA MET A 47 -11.37 -1.72 -10.55
C MET A 47 -11.49 -3.22 -10.79
N ALA A 48 -12.68 -3.68 -11.19
CA ALA A 48 -12.91 -5.10 -11.45
C ALA A 48 -12.13 -5.60 -12.67
N GLU A 49 -12.02 -4.78 -13.71
CA GLU A 49 -11.21 -5.08 -14.90
C GLU A 49 -9.71 -5.10 -14.56
N PHE A 50 -9.27 -4.20 -13.66
CA PHE A 50 -7.90 -4.20 -13.17
C PHE A 50 -7.57 -5.50 -12.43
N ASP A 51 -8.41 -5.94 -11.50
CA ASP A 51 -8.24 -7.19 -10.77
C ASP A 51 -8.29 -8.40 -11.71
N LYS A 52 -9.25 -8.41 -12.64
CA LYS A 52 -9.37 -9.45 -13.66
C LYS A 52 -8.12 -9.53 -14.53
N LYS A 53 -7.55 -8.37 -14.92
CA LYS A 53 -6.31 -8.32 -15.71
C LYS A 53 -5.13 -8.95 -14.97
N ILE A 54 -5.02 -8.72 -13.66
CA ILE A 54 -4.00 -9.38 -12.82
C ILE A 54 -4.21 -10.91 -12.84
N GLU A 55 -5.45 -11.37 -12.70
CA GLU A 55 -5.77 -12.81 -12.73
C GLU A 55 -5.45 -13.43 -14.11
N GLU A 56 -5.80 -12.76 -15.20
CA GLU A 56 -5.49 -13.20 -16.58
C GLU A 56 -3.98 -13.32 -16.86
N LEU A 57 -3.18 -12.48 -16.21
CA LEU A 57 -1.70 -12.50 -16.30
C LEU A 57 -1.08 -13.59 -15.40
N GLY A 58 -1.87 -14.34 -14.64
CA GLY A 58 -1.40 -15.39 -13.73
C GLY A 58 -1.08 -14.89 -12.32
N GLY A 59 -1.58 -13.70 -11.95
CA GLY A 59 -1.39 -13.10 -10.63
C GLY A 59 -0.16 -12.18 -10.55
N VAL A 60 0.26 -11.86 -9.32
CA VAL A 60 1.41 -11.00 -9.02
C VAL A 60 2.62 -11.88 -8.71
N ASP A 61 3.71 -11.74 -9.47
CA ASP A 61 4.95 -12.47 -9.18
C ASP A 61 5.69 -11.85 -7.99
N LEU A 62 5.79 -10.53 -7.96
CA LEU A 62 6.49 -9.80 -6.90
C LEU A 62 5.68 -8.57 -6.49
N CYS A 63 5.29 -8.52 -5.23
CA CYS A 63 4.70 -7.34 -4.61
C CYS A 63 5.78 -6.56 -3.85
N LEU A 64 6.02 -5.32 -4.25
CA LEU A 64 6.90 -4.39 -3.54
C LEU A 64 6.05 -3.38 -2.80
N GLY A 65 6.30 -3.19 -1.51
CA GLY A 65 5.52 -2.28 -0.69
C GLY A 65 6.29 -1.68 0.48
N GLY A 66 5.61 -0.82 1.20
CA GLY A 66 6.06 -0.25 2.46
C GLY A 66 5.05 -0.53 3.58
N LEU A 67 5.39 -0.16 4.80
CA LEU A 67 4.55 -0.29 5.98
C LEU A 67 4.07 1.10 6.42
N GLY A 68 2.75 1.29 6.48
CA GLY A 68 2.14 2.53 6.95
C GLY A 68 2.09 2.66 8.46
N ILE A 69 1.77 3.86 8.96
CA ILE A 69 1.80 4.22 10.39
C ILE A 69 0.85 3.38 11.25
N ASN A 70 -0.28 2.97 10.72
CA ASN A 70 -1.28 2.12 11.37
C ASN A 70 -1.19 0.64 10.94
N GLY A 71 -0.11 0.25 10.25
CA GLY A 71 0.10 -1.11 9.77
C GLY A 71 -0.52 -1.40 8.41
N HIS A 72 -1.01 -0.39 7.69
CA HIS A 72 -1.52 -0.60 6.33
C HIS A 72 -0.43 -1.03 5.34
N ILE A 73 -0.83 -1.81 4.35
CA ILE A 73 -0.05 -2.14 3.15
C ILE A 73 -0.76 -1.56 1.93
N ALA A 74 -0.02 -0.89 1.04
CA ALA A 74 -0.58 0.00 0.04
C ALA A 74 -1.47 1.04 0.74
N PHE A 75 -2.77 1.12 0.47
CA PHE A 75 -3.73 1.86 1.28
C PHE A 75 -4.85 0.96 1.82
N ASN A 76 -4.53 -0.32 2.10
CA ASN A 76 -5.44 -1.16 2.87
C ASN A 76 -5.35 -0.73 4.34
N GLU A 77 -6.10 0.32 4.68
CA GLU A 77 -6.08 0.98 6.00
C GLU A 77 -6.53 0.03 7.11
N ALA A 78 -6.02 0.26 8.30
CA ALA A 78 -6.50 -0.38 9.52
C ALA A 78 -7.97 -0.05 9.75
N VAL A 79 -8.75 -1.04 10.15
CA VAL A 79 -10.14 -0.84 10.57
C VAL A 79 -10.22 -0.47 12.05
N GLU A 80 -11.34 0.11 12.48
CA GLU A 80 -11.59 0.40 13.90
C GLU A 80 -11.67 -0.88 14.73
N GLU A 81 -11.47 -0.77 16.05
CA GLU A 81 -11.43 -1.95 16.93
C GLU A 81 -12.76 -2.70 17.00
N ASP A 82 -13.87 -1.99 16.80
CA ASP A 82 -15.24 -2.54 16.82
C ASP A 82 -15.77 -2.94 15.43
N ASP A 83 -14.96 -2.80 14.38
CA ASP A 83 -15.34 -3.24 13.03
C ASP A 83 -15.52 -4.76 13.02
N PRO A 84 -16.68 -5.26 12.55
CA PRO A 84 -17.01 -6.68 12.59
C PRO A 84 -16.26 -7.53 11.55
N ILE A 85 -15.49 -6.92 10.65
CA ILE A 85 -14.82 -7.64 9.57
C ILE A 85 -13.85 -8.69 10.12
N SER A 86 -14.00 -9.91 9.68
CA SER A 86 -13.08 -11.00 10.03
C SER A 86 -11.74 -10.87 9.30
N VAL A 87 -10.72 -11.57 9.83
CA VAL A 87 -9.39 -11.63 9.18
C VAL A 87 -9.48 -12.21 7.77
N ASP A 88 -10.34 -13.19 7.55
CA ASP A 88 -10.48 -13.85 6.24
C ASP A 88 -11.23 -12.97 5.24
N GLU A 89 -12.25 -12.26 5.67
CA GLU A 89 -12.93 -11.27 4.83
C GLU A 89 -11.96 -10.14 4.44
N PHE A 90 -11.21 -9.60 5.39
CA PHE A 90 -10.21 -8.56 5.13
C PHE A 90 -9.11 -9.04 4.17
N ALA A 91 -8.63 -10.28 4.33
CA ALA A 91 -7.65 -10.89 3.45
C ALA A 91 -8.14 -11.03 1.99
N ASN A 92 -9.45 -11.13 1.78
CA ASN A 92 -10.06 -11.29 0.47
C ASN A 92 -10.59 -9.99 -0.15
N LEU A 93 -10.33 -8.84 0.46
CA LEU A 93 -10.75 -7.55 -0.09
C LEU A 93 -10.08 -7.29 -1.45
N PRO A 94 -10.87 -6.96 -2.50
CA PRO A 94 -10.37 -6.64 -3.83
C PRO A 94 -9.81 -5.21 -3.91
N THR A 95 -9.33 -4.83 -5.09
CA THR A 95 -9.03 -3.43 -5.41
C THR A 95 -10.25 -2.57 -5.18
N ARG A 96 -10.09 -1.47 -4.44
CA ARG A 96 -11.21 -0.63 -4.01
C ARG A 96 -10.83 0.80 -3.72
N VAL A 97 -11.85 1.66 -3.72
CA VAL A 97 -11.76 3.04 -3.21
C VAL A 97 -12.14 3.05 -1.73
N LEU A 98 -11.38 3.79 -0.92
CA LEU A 98 -11.68 3.97 0.49
C LEU A 98 -11.14 5.33 1.00
N PRO A 99 -11.66 5.84 2.12
CA PRO A 99 -11.09 7.02 2.77
C PRO A 99 -9.70 6.69 3.34
N ILE A 100 -8.81 7.68 3.31
CA ILE A 100 -7.50 7.58 3.97
C ILE A 100 -7.67 8.02 5.42
N THR A 101 -7.20 7.21 6.37
CA THR A 101 -7.28 7.52 7.79
C THR A 101 -6.53 8.81 8.12
N ARG A 102 -6.93 9.47 9.21
CA ARG A 102 -6.30 10.72 9.64
C ARG A 102 -4.83 10.52 9.99
N GLU A 103 -4.48 9.40 10.60
CA GLU A 103 -3.10 9.03 10.95
C GLU A 103 -2.22 8.97 9.70
N THR A 104 -2.69 8.27 8.68
CA THR A 104 -2.00 8.16 7.38
C THR A 104 -1.87 9.51 6.70
N ARG A 105 -2.94 10.31 6.67
CA ARG A 105 -2.89 11.67 6.12
C ARG A 105 -1.91 12.55 6.89
N THR A 106 -1.86 12.45 8.21
CA THR A 106 -0.99 13.26 9.06
C THR A 106 0.49 12.94 8.81
N ILE A 107 0.87 11.66 8.83
CA ILE A 107 2.27 11.28 8.59
C ILE A 107 2.72 11.61 7.16
N ASN A 108 1.84 11.47 6.19
CA ASN A 108 2.11 11.83 4.80
C ASN A 108 2.19 13.36 4.61
N ALA A 109 1.33 14.13 5.28
CA ALA A 109 1.42 15.59 5.26
C ALA A 109 2.77 16.07 5.82
N TYR A 110 3.24 15.47 6.91
CA TYR A 110 4.56 15.73 7.45
C TYR A 110 5.68 15.45 6.42
N GLY A 111 5.61 14.31 5.75
CA GLY A 111 6.66 13.87 4.82
C GLY A 111 6.65 14.57 3.45
N TYR A 112 5.47 14.94 2.94
CA TYR A 112 5.31 15.38 1.55
C TYR A 112 4.69 16.78 1.38
N GLN A 113 3.96 17.29 2.38
CA GLN A 113 3.22 18.56 2.29
C GLN A 113 3.66 19.57 3.37
N ARG A 114 4.86 19.41 3.93
CA ARG A 114 5.39 20.31 4.98
C ARG A 114 4.43 20.53 6.16
N GLY A 115 3.63 19.52 6.47
CA GLY A 115 2.63 19.55 7.55
C GLY A 115 1.25 20.07 7.14
N ASP A 116 1.03 20.46 5.88
CA ASP A 116 -0.32 20.88 5.43
C ASP A 116 -1.25 19.66 5.22
N LEU A 117 -2.01 19.34 6.26
CA LEU A 117 -2.98 18.24 6.22
C LEU A 117 -4.14 18.51 5.24
N ARG A 118 -4.49 19.78 4.99
CA ARG A 118 -5.58 20.14 4.06
C ARG A 118 -5.22 19.88 2.60
N GLY A 119 -3.92 19.91 2.28
CA GLY A 119 -3.42 19.57 0.95
C GLY A 119 -3.37 18.06 0.68
N MET A 120 -3.67 17.22 1.68
CA MET A 120 -3.65 15.77 1.52
C MET A 120 -4.97 15.24 0.95
N PRO A 121 -4.91 14.32 -0.03
CA PRO A 121 -6.11 13.61 -0.51
C PRO A 121 -6.85 12.91 0.64
N GLU A 122 -8.17 12.92 0.58
CA GLU A 122 -9.01 12.26 1.57
C GLU A 122 -9.38 10.83 1.18
N TRP A 123 -9.28 10.52 -0.10
CA TRP A 123 -9.62 9.23 -0.67
C TRP A 123 -8.44 8.64 -1.43
N CYS A 124 -8.39 7.33 -1.49
CA CYS A 124 -7.44 6.60 -2.32
C CYS A 124 -8.14 5.46 -3.06
N ILE A 125 -7.48 4.98 -4.10
CA ILE A 125 -7.75 3.70 -4.71
C ILE A 125 -6.55 2.80 -4.42
N THR A 126 -6.78 1.57 -4.00
CA THR A 126 -5.72 0.66 -3.59
C THR A 126 -5.91 -0.73 -4.18
N ILE A 127 -4.81 -1.36 -4.56
CA ILE A 127 -4.80 -2.80 -4.81
C ILE A 127 -5.28 -3.54 -3.56
N GLY A 128 -6.05 -4.60 -3.74
CA GLY A 128 -6.68 -5.33 -2.64
C GLY A 128 -5.69 -6.20 -1.84
N MET A 129 -6.07 -6.51 -0.61
CA MET A 129 -5.33 -7.50 0.20
C MET A 129 -5.30 -8.87 -0.49
N LYS A 130 -6.36 -9.24 -1.23
CA LYS A 130 -6.44 -10.48 -2.03
C LYS A 130 -5.24 -10.61 -2.97
N GLN A 131 -4.96 -9.58 -3.77
CA GLN A 131 -3.87 -9.59 -4.74
C GLN A 131 -2.50 -9.57 -4.07
N ILE A 132 -2.34 -8.81 -2.97
CA ILE A 132 -1.10 -8.75 -2.20
C ILE A 132 -0.78 -10.11 -1.57
N LEU A 133 -1.76 -10.73 -0.90
CA LEU A 133 -1.58 -12.00 -0.21
C LEU A 133 -1.48 -13.21 -1.15
N SER A 134 -1.97 -13.09 -2.40
CA SER A 134 -1.81 -14.10 -3.44
C SER A 134 -0.57 -13.91 -4.31
N ALA A 135 0.23 -12.88 -4.09
CA ALA A 135 1.49 -12.69 -4.79
C ALA A 135 2.44 -13.88 -4.52
N LYS A 136 3.29 -14.24 -5.49
CA LYS A 136 4.28 -15.31 -5.28
C LYS A 136 5.32 -14.91 -4.26
N LYS A 137 5.68 -13.62 -4.22
CA LYS A 137 6.65 -13.05 -3.28
C LYS A 137 6.25 -11.64 -2.86
N VAL A 138 6.42 -11.33 -1.58
CA VAL A 138 6.16 -9.99 -1.03
C VAL A 138 7.43 -9.41 -0.41
N TYR A 139 7.78 -8.19 -0.79
CA TYR A 139 8.92 -7.44 -0.27
C TYR A 139 8.42 -6.14 0.35
N ILE A 140 8.65 -5.95 1.65
CA ILE A 140 8.22 -4.76 2.39
C ILE A 140 9.45 -4.01 2.88
N ALA A 141 9.64 -2.78 2.38
CA ALA A 141 10.73 -1.92 2.80
C ALA A 141 10.30 -0.96 3.91
N LEU A 142 11.13 -0.90 4.97
CA LEU A 142 10.97 -0.01 6.11
C LEU A 142 12.24 0.83 6.26
N ASN A 143 12.11 2.15 6.13
CA ASN A 143 13.25 3.06 6.16
C ASN A 143 13.00 4.32 7.00
N ARG A 144 11.94 4.33 7.80
CA ARG A 144 11.56 5.46 8.66
C ARG A 144 11.57 5.04 10.13
N PRO A 145 12.26 5.76 11.02
CA PRO A 145 12.36 5.39 12.44
C PRO A 145 11.03 5.16 13.12
N TRP A 146 10.00 5.94 12.76
CA TRP A 146 8.66 5.79 13.33
C TRP A 146 7.98 4.44 12.99
N GLN A 147 8.50 3.68 12.00
CA GLN A 147 7.97 2.36 11.65
C GLN A 147 8.31 1.30 12.70
N HIS A 148 9.27 1.54 13.60
CA HIS A 148 9.65 0.58 14.65
C HIS A 148 8.45 0.07 15.45
N GLY A 149 7.63 0.98 15.99
CA GLY A 149 6.51 0.62 16.86
C GLY A 149 5.45 -0.22 16.16
N ILE A 150 5.06 0.19 14.95
CA ILE A 150 4.06 -0.58 14.18
C ILE A 150 4.66 -1.90 13.66
N PHE A 151 5.93 -1.93 13.29
CA PHE A 151 6.58 -3.16 12.85
C PHE A 151 6.66 -4.20 13.97
N LYS A 152 6.96 -3.78 15.20
CA LYS A 152 6.89 -4.64 16.38
C LYS A 152 5.50 -5.28 16.53
N ARG A 153 4.44 -4.50 16.38
CA ARG A 153 3.06 -5.01 16.42
C ARG A 153 2.78 -5.98 15.27
N VAL A 154 3.24 -5.69 14.05
CA VAL A 154 3.11 -6.60 12.90
C VAL A 154 3.74 -7.96 13.19
N LEU A 155 4.89 -8.00 13.85
CA LEU A 155 5.60 -9.24 14.15
C LEU A 155 5.01 -10.04 15.31
N PHE A 156 4.55 -9.37 16.37
CA PHE A 156 4.29 -10.02 17.66
C PHE A 156 2.83 -9.98 18.12
N ASP A 157 2.01 -9.01 17.67
CA ASP A 157 0.58 -8.99 18.01
C ASP A 157 -0.17 -10.11 17.28
N LYS A 158 -1.43 -10.34 17.64
CA LYS A 158 -2.31 -11.25 16.89
C LYS A 158 -2.51 -10.76 15.45
N ILE A 159 -2.75 -11.69 14.54
CA ILE A 159 -3.12 -11.37 13.16
C ILE A 159 -4.53 -10.79 13.16
N GLN A 160 -4.71 -9.57 12.66
CA GLN A 160 -5.98 -8.86 12.75
C GLN A 160 -6.09 -7.72 11.72
N PRO A 161 -7.31 -7.37 11.27
CA PRO A 161 -7.55 -6.27 10.34
C PRO A 161 -7.16 -4.89 10.87
N GLN A 162 -7.12 -4.71 12.19
CA GLN A 162 -6.62 -3.50 12.85
C GLN A 162 -5.11 -3.27 12.68
N ILE A 163 -4.41 -4.29 12.16
CA ILE A 163 -3.00 -4.22 11.75
C ILE A 163 -2.87 -4.99 10.43
N PRO A 164 -3.26 -4.41 9.28
CA PRO A 164 -3.33 -5.12 8.00
C PRO A 164 -2.06 -5.90 7.63
N ALA A 165 -0.89 -5.33 7.88
CA ALA A 165 0.39 -5.98 7.62
C ALA A 165 0.62 -7.24 8.47
N SER A 166 -0.09 -7.44 9.58
CA SER A 166 0.00 -8.66 10.37
C SER A 166 -0.44 -9.90 9.57
N LEU A 167 -1.33 -9.71 8.58
CA LEU A 167 -1.80 -10.77 7.69
C LEU A 167 -0.67 -11.33 6.82
N LEU A 168 0.39 -10.57 6.57
CA LEU A 168 1.55 -11.05 5.82
C LEU A 168 2.24 -12.26 6.49
N ARG A 169 2.07 -12.45 7.79
CA ARG A 169 2.58 -13.65 8.48
C ARG A 169 1.89 -14.96 8.05
N ARG A 170 0.79 -14.88 7.29
CA ARG A 170 0.14 -16.03 6.65
C ARG A 170 0.73 -16.34 5.27
N HIS A 171 1.54 -15.44 4.72
CA HIS A 171 2.11 -15.59 3.39
C HIS A 171 3.38 -16.45 3.43
N SER A 172 3.60 -17.28 2.43
CA SER A 172 4.71 -18.26 2.40
C SER A 172 6.09 -17.65 2.10
N ASP A 173 6.13 -16.50 1.41
CA ASP A 173 7.39 -15.85 1.01
C ASP A 173 7.30 -14.33 1.20
N VAL A 174 7.55 -13.87 2.42
CA VAL A 174 7.60 -12.44 2.77
C VAL A 174 9.00 -12.07 3.26
N THR A 175 9.53 -11.00 2.73
CA THR A 175 10.77 -10.39 3.20
C THR A 175 10.50 -8.97 3.70
N PHE A 176 10.89 -8.69 4.93
CA PHE A 176 10.96 -7.32 5.45
C PHE A 176 12.40 -6.82 5.37
N CYS A 177 12.62 -5.72 4.65
CA CYS A 177 13.90 -5.02 4.58
C CYS A 177 13.85 -3.81 5.50
N THR A 178 14.68 -3.79 6.53
CA THR A 178 14.70 -2.75 7.55
C THR A 178 16.05 -2.05 7.63
N THR A 179 16.08 -0.89 8.28
CA THR A 179 17.34 -0.26 8.73
C THR A 179 17.67 -0.71 10.15
N THR A 180 18.94 -0.65 10.53
CA THR A 180 19.39 -0.97 11.90
C THR A 180 18.64 -0.18 12.97
N GLU A 181 18.27 1.07 12.67
CA GLU A 181 17.49 1.93 13.58
C GLU A 181 16.10 1.37 13.89
N ILE A 182 15.47 0.72 12.89
CA ILE A 182 14.17 0.07 13.07
C ILE A 182 14.31 -1.27 13.81
N GLU A 183 15.39 -1.99 13.59
CA GLU A 183 15.63 -3.31 14.21
C GLU A 183 16.01 -3.21 15.68
N ASN A 184 16.70 -2.16 16.09
CA ASN A 184 17.16 -1.99 17.46
C ASN A 184 15.98 -2.04 18.45
N GLY A 185 16.02 -3.05 19.35
CA GLY A 185 15.01 -3.25 20.39
C GLY A 185 13.71 -3.94 19.93
N LEU A 186 13.69 -4.57 18.76
CA LEU A 186 12.59 -5.45 18.35
C LEU A 186 12.60 -6.79 19.08
N PHE A 187 13.79 -7.30 19.38
CA PHE A 187 14.03 -8.61 19.99
C PHE A 187 14.73 -8.49 21.34
#